data_5127b7e4178da4e6f5583eeacfd8a88a
#
_entry.id   5127b7e4178da4e6f5583eeacfd8a88a
#
_cell.length_a   1.000
_cell.length_b   1.000
_cell.length_c   1.000
_cell.angle_alpha   90.00
_cell.angle_beta   90.00
_cell.angle_gamma   90.00
#
_symmetry.space_group_name_H-M   'P 1'
#
loop_
_entity.id
_entity.type
_entity.pdbx_description
1 polymer ?
#
loop_
_entity_poly.entity_id
_entity_poly.type
_entity_poly.pdbx_seq_one_letter_code
_entity_poly.pdbx_strand_id
1 'polypeptide(L)'
;MEERHRLKVLDGLRAIAILLVMGYHYFVRWTPPVAPDNFYPYGGFGAHFWLFEYGDLGVQIFFVISGFVISMTLFRCRTIGHFFWKRFARLFPTMLICSVLSFFILHLLPQNIFIPQVRDFIPSLTFSDPIIWSKIFDVPFKAVDGAYWSLFVEVKFYFWISVIYFLVGSRLFFRSVASAFGGLVIFYVLARALDFHHLWAIDFIFVIGALPWFVAGIGFYALYADASSRMAWVLLVESVVAIAVLRLGTHIGTIAPYLALAFSFFVFLAMMKRPAWVAWLGYPPLAAIGVASYSLYLLHQYIGVAILDIVRNAFGPESPLLSVLLAPTLVGVLILISLAIYHYWEAPAKDFLLGLRLTRPAILRGSGASERSDNAP
;
A
#
# COMPACT_ATOMS: atom_id res chain seq x y z
N MET A 1 -12.16 -23.11 7.45
CA MET A 1 -10.86 -23.04 8.16
C MET A 1 -9.73 -22.56 7.27
N GLU A 2 -9.58 -23.07 6.06
CA GLU A 2 -8.50 -22.74 5.12
C GLU A 2 -8.45 -21.25 4.71
N GLU A 3 -9.56 -20.61 4.35
CA GLU A 3 -9.58 -19.20 3.94
C GLU A 3 -9.12 -18.27 5.07
N ARG A 4 -9.56 -18.50 6.30
CA ARG A 4 -9.12 -17.72 7.48
C ARG A 4 -7.63 -17.89 7.77
N HIS A 5 -7.07 -19.08 7.53
CA HIS A 5 -5.65 -19.35 7.73
C HIS A 5 -4.81 -18.61 6.67
N ARG A 6 -5.24 -18.63 5.41
CA ARG A 6 -4.58 -17.91 4.31
C ARG A 6 -4.57 -16.40 4.50
N LEU A 7 -5.65 -15.82 5.04
CA LEU A 7 -5.68 -14.40 5.37
C LEU A 7 -4.67 -14.03 6.46
N LYS A 8 -4.48 -14.88 7.50
CA LYS A 8 -3.47 -14.66 8.53
C LYS A 8 -2.04 -14.68 7.99
N VAL A 9 -1.75 -15.52 6.99
CA VAL A 9 -0.44 -15.54 6.31
C VAL A 9 -0.19 -14.20 5.59
N LEU A 10 -1.20 -13.63 4.94
CA LEU A 10 -1.09 -12.30 4.31
C LEU A 10 -0.90 -11.19 5.35
N ASP A 11 -1.53 -11.29 6.52
CA ASP A 11 -1.31 -10.33 7.61
C ASP A 11 0.12 -10.45 8.14
N GLY A 12 0.66 -11.65 8.32
CA GLY A 12 2.07 -11.82 8.68
C GLY A 12 3.04 -11.27 7.62
N LEU A 13 2.72 -11.42 6.34
CA LEU A 13 3.51 -10.83 5.26
C LEU A 13 3.47 -9.29 5.30
N ARG A 14 2.31 -8.69 5.62
CA ARG A 14 2.19 -7.24 5.87
C ARG A 14 3.03 -6.79 7.06
N ALA A 15 3.10 -7.59 8.13
CA ALA A 15 3.94 -7.28 9.28
C ALA A 15 5.42 -7.24 8.90
N ILE A 16 5.91 -8.21 8.13
CA ILE A 16 7.28 -8.19 7.62
C ILE A 16 7.51 -6.94 6.77
N ALA A 17 6.59 -6.65 5.84
CA ALA A 17 6.70 -5.52 4.94
C ALA A 17 6.80 -4.19 5.70
N ILE A 18 5.95 -3.94 6.70
CA ILE A 18 6.00 -2.69 7.48
C ILE A 18 7.26 -2.60 8.34
N LEU A 19 7.72 -3.69 8.94
CA LEU A 19 8.95 -3.69 9.74
C LEU A 19 10.19 -3.40 8.88
N LEU A 20 10.25 -3.90 7.65
CA LEU A 20 11.29 -3.56 6.69
C LEU A 20 11.26 -2.07 6.33
N VAL A 21 10.07 -1.51 6.03
CA VAL A 21 9.89 -0.09 5.74
C VAL A 21 10.31 0.79 6.92
N MET A 22 9.95 0.43 8.15
CA MET A 22 10.39 1.14 9.34
C MET A 22 11.91 1.07 9.50
N GLY A 23 12.50 -0.10 9.30
CA GLY A 23 13.95 -0.29 9.29
C GLY A 23 14.64 0.64 8.29
N TYR A 24 14.14 0.73 7.06
CA TYR A 24 14.64 1.64 6.04
C TYR A 24 14.56 3.11 6.49
N HIS A 25 13.38 3.57 6.98
CA HIS A 25 13.20 4.95 7.40
C HIS A 25 14.04 5.33 8.62
N TYR A 26 14.25 4.40 9.56
CA TYR A 26 14.98 4.67 10.80
C TYR A 26 16.49 4.48 10.69
N PHE A 27 16.97 3.73 9.67
CA PHE A 27 18.39 3.37 9.60
C PHE A 27 19.07 3.79 8.30
N VAL A 28 18.33 4.21 7.26
CA VAL A 28 18.89 4.50 5.96
C VAL A 28 18.41 5.83 5.37
N ARG A 29 17.10 6.04 5.27
CA ARG A 29 16.47 7.11 4.49
C ARG A 29 16.94 8.52 4.90
N TRP A 30 17.17 8.73 6.18
CA TRP A 30 17.47 10.02 6.78
C TRP A 30 18.91 10.13 7.28
N THR A 31 19.82 9.38 6.67
CA THR A 31 21.24 9.38 6.95
C THR A 31 22.07 9.56 5.68
N PRO A 32 23.30 10.10 5.76
CA PRO A 32 24.21 10.09 4.62
C PRO A 32 24.52 8.64 4.14
N PRO A 33 24.68 8.39 2.84
CA PRO A 33 24.66 9.36 1.75
C PRO A 33 23.28 9.71 1.20
N VAL A 34 22.20 9.10 1.71
CA VAL A 34 20.84 9.25 1.16
C VAL A 34 20.26 10.64 1.49
N ALA A 35 20.52 11.14 2.68
CA ALA A 35 20.15 12.50 3.09
C ALA A 35 21.39 13.26 3.57
N PRO A 36 21.52 14.57 3.24
CA PRO A 36 22.64 15.40 3.70
C PRO A 36 22.62 15.57 5.22
N ASP A 37 21.42 15.63 5.81
CA ASP A 37 21.20 15.79 7.23
C ASP A 37 21.12 14.42 7.89
N ASN A 38 21.97 14.19 8.89
CA ASN A 38 21.92 12.97 9.67
C ASN A 38 20.94 13.13 10.85
N PHE A 39 19.66 12.82 10.63
CA PHE A 39 18.63 12.80 11.71
C PHE A 39 18.69 11.52 12.56
N TYR A 40 19.79 10.82 12.52
CA TYR A 40 19.88 9.49 13.02
C TYR A 40 20.94 9.35 14.16
N PRO A 41 20.55 8.83 15.34
CA PRO A 41 21.48 8.74 16.45
C PRO A 41 22.60 7.69 16.28
N TYR A 42 22.49 6.81 15.27
CA TYR A 42 23.31 5.59 15.18
C TYR A 42 24.45 5.69 14.15
N GLY A 43 24.64 6.85 13.51
CA GLY A 43 25.58 6.95 12.41
C GLY A 43 25.26 5.93 11.30
N GLY A 44 26.23 5.49 10.54
CA GLY A 44 26.02 4.55 9.44
C GLY A 44 25.83 3.08 9.81
N PHE A 45 25.68 2.72 11.09
CA PHE A 45 25.63 1.31 11.52
C PHE A 45 24.47 0.53 10.85
N GLY A 46 23.27 1.09 10.84
CA GLY A 46 22.10 0.44 10.26
C GLY A 46 22.12 0.41 8.73
N ALA A 47 22.82 1.34 8.07
CA ALA A 47 22.96 1.38 6.63
C ALA A 47 23.77 0.20 6.05
N HIS A 48 24.57 -0.48 6.88
CA HIS A 48 25.31 -1.69 6.48
C HIS A 48 24.50 -2.99 6.63
N PHE A 49 23.28 -2.90 7.16
CA PHE A 49 22.41 -4.06 7.25
C PHE A 49 21.51 -4.10 6.00
N TRP A 50 21.86 -4.96 5.05
CA TRP A 50 21.21 -5.02 3.73
C TRP A 50 19.67 -5.12 3.76
N LEU A 51 19.07 -5.75 4.80
CA LEU A 51 17.62 -5.79 4.95
C LEU A 51 17.01 -4.41 5.19
N PHE A 52 17.72 -3.51 5.87
CA PHE A 52 17.26 -2.14 6.09
C PHE A 52 17.60 -1.25 4.88
N GLU A 53 18.75 -1.47 4.24
CA GLU A 53 19.15 -0.74 3.04
C GLU A 53 18.09 -0.86 1.94
N TYR A 54 17.52 -2.07 1.77
CA TYR A 54 16.47 -2.36 0.81
C TYR A 54 15.08 -2.51 1.44
N GLY A 55 14.88 -2.00 2.65
CA GLY A 55 13.62 -2.13 3.38
C GLY A 55 12.46 -1.35 2.76
N ASP A 56 12.74 -0.34 1.93
CA ASP A 56 11.75 0.36 1.10
C ASP A 56 10.97 -0.60 0.19
N LEU A 57 11.57 -1.74 -0.20
CA LEU A 57 10.91 -2.80 -0.98
C LEU A 57 9.75 -3.47 -0.21
N GLY A 58 9.60 -3.22 1.08
CA GLY A 58 8.39 -3.56 1.81
C GLY A 58 7.13 -2.92 1.20
N VAL A 59 7.25 -1.74 0.59
CA VAL A 59 6.13 -1.09 -0.12
C VAL A 59 5.71 -1.90 -1.35
N GLN A 60 6.67 -2.47 -2.09
CA GLN A 60 6.39 -3.33 -3.23
C GLN A 60 5.67 -4.61 -2.81
N ILE A 61 6.04 -5.19 -1.67
CA ILE A 61 5.31 -6.33 -1.08
C ILE A 61 3.86 -5.93 -0.77
N PHE A 62 3.62 -4.73 -0.23
CA PHE A 62 2.26 -4.21 -0.04
C PHE A 62 1.50 -4.10 -1.35
N PHE A 63 2.12 -3.67 -2.44
CA PHE A 63 1.47 -3.58 -3.75
C PHE A 63 1.09 -4.96 -4.30
N VAL A 64 1.91 -6.00 -4.12
CA VAL A 64 1.53 -7.38 -4.48
C VAL A 64 0.32 -7.85 -3.66
N ILE A 65 0.34 -7.64 -2.34
CA ILE A 65 -0.78 -7.98 -1.46
C ILE A 65 -2.04 -7.19 -1.89
N SER A 66 -1.89 -5.91 -2.20
CA SER A 66 -2.99 -5.06 -2.63
C SER A 66 -3.60 -5.55 -3.95
N GLY A 67 -2.79 -5.87 -4.96
CA GLY A 67 -3.26 -6.44 -6.22
C GLY A 67 -4.11 -7.70 -6.02
N PHE A 68 -3.67 -8.59 -5.13
CA PHE A 68 -4.40 -9.79 -4.76
C PHE A 68 -5.74 -9.48 -4.07
N VAL A 69 -5.72 -8.68 -3.00
CA VAL A 69 -6.90 -8.38 -2.18
C VAL A 69 -7.92 -7.52 -2.94
N ILE A 70 -7.46 -6.62 -3.80
CA ILE A 70 -8.32 -5.78 -4.64
C ILE A 70 -9.04 -6.63 -5.66
N SER A 71 -8.35 -7.55 -6.34
CA SER A 71 -8.99 -8.48 -7.26
C SER A 71 -10.07 -9.30 -6.55
N MET A 72 -9.76 -9.87 -5.38
CA MET A 72 -10.75 -10.59 -4.56
C MET A 72 -11.97 -9.72 -4.20
N THR A 73 -11.76 -8.42 -3.98
CA THR A 73 -12.85 -7.49 -3.66
C THR A 73 -13.70 -7.14 -4.88
N LEU A 74 -13.06 -6.89 -6.03
CA LEU A 74 -13.75 -6.58 -7.30
C LEU A 74 -14.72 -7.69 -7.68
N PHE A 75 -14.28 -8.96 -7.64
CA PHE A 75 -15.13 -10.11 -7.97
C PHE A 75 -16.31 -10.30 -7.01
N ARG A 76 -16.27 -9.68 -5.82
CA ARG A 76 -17.38 -9.66 -4.84
C ARG A 76 -18.24 -8.40 -4.93
N CYS A 77 -17.95 -7.46 -5.84
CA CYS A 77 -18.69 -6.22 -6.00
C CYS A 77 -19.55 -6.25 -7.27
N ARG A 78 -20.80 -5.79 -7.16
CA ARG A 78 -21.72 -5.70 -8.30
C ARG A 78 -21.64 -4.37 -9.06
N THR A 79 -21.15 -3.31 -8.42
CA THR A 79 -21.05 -1.97 -9.01
C THR A 79 -19.75 -1.29 -8.60
N ILE A 80 -19.26 -0.39 -9.45
CA ILE A 80 -18.06 0.41 -9.18
C ILE A 80 -18.21 1.26 -7.90
N GLY A 81 -19.39 1.85 -7.68
CA GLY A 81 -19.67 2.61 -6.46
C GLY A 81 -19.66 1.75 -5.18
N HIS A 82 -20.04 0.45 -5.27
CA HIS A 82 -19.91 -0.46 -4.14
C HIS A 82 -18.45 -0.80 -3.85
N PHE A 83 -17.63 -0.96 -4.88
CA PHE A 83 -16.20 -1.16 -4.73
C PHE A 83 -15.53 0.03 -4.05
N PHE A 84 -15.73 1.27 -4.58
CA PHE A 84 -15.13 2.47 -3.97
C PHE A 84 -15.62 2.72 -2.55
N TRP A 85 -16.88 2.45 -2.25
CA TRP A 85 -17.38 2.55 -0.88
C TRP A 85 -16.66 1.61 0.10
N LYS A 86 -16.41 0.37 -0.31
CA LYS A 86 -15.63 -0.58 0.51
C LYS A 86 -14.18 -0.11 0.73
N ARG A 87 -13.56 0.51 -0.30
CA ARG A 87 -12.22 1.07 -0.17
C ARG A 87 -12.21 2.29 0.73
N PHE A 88 -13.15 3.20 0.55
CA PHE A 88 -13.35 4.37 1.41
C PHE A 88 -13.54 3.97 2.87
N ALA A 89 -14.46 3.07 3.16
CA ALA A 89 -14.72 2.59 4.51
C ALA A 89 -13.49 1.95 5.18
N ARG A 90 -12.58 1.36 4.37
CA ARG A 90 -11.33 0.79 4.87
C ARG A 90 -10.23 1.83 5.11
N LEU A 91 -10.08 2.81 4.23
CA LEU A 91 -8.92 3.70 4.23
C LEU A 91 -9.18 5.00 4.99
N PHE A 92 -10.32 5.63 4.76
CA PHE A 92 -10.59 6.99 5.20
C PHE A 92 -10.60 7.16 6.74
N PRO A 93 -11.25 6.31 7.55
CA PRO A 93 -11.30 6.52 8.99
C PRO A 93 -9.91 6.50 9.64
N THR A 94 -9.06 5.58 9.20
CA THR A 94 -7.70 5.45 9.73
C THR A 94 -6.81 6.58 9.24
N MET A 95 -6.92 6.98 7.96
CA MET A 95 -6.21 8.12 7.43
C MET A 95 -6.55 9.40 8.21
N LEU A 96 -7.83 9.62 8.50
CA LEU A 96 -8.29 10.80 9.25
C LEU A 96 -7.65 10.86 10.65
N ILE A 97 -7.79 9.80 11.44
CA ILE A 97 -7.27 9.79 12.82
C ILE A 97 -5.75 9.88 12.85
N CYS A 98 -5.06 9.13 11.97
CA CYS A 98 -3.60 9.15 11.92
C CYS A 98 -3.07 10.51 11.44
N SER A 99 -3.71 11.15 10.44
CA SER A 99 -3.32 12.51 10.01
C SER A 99 -3.50 13.53 11.12
N VAL A 100 -4.62 13.46 11.88
CA VAL A 100 -4.86 14.34 13.04
C VAL A 100 -3.81 14.10 14.13
N LEU A 101 -3.54 12.85 14.48
CA LEU A 101 -2.51 12.50 15.47
C LEU A 101 -1.12 12.97 15.02
N SER A 102 -0.72 12.72 13.77
CA SER A 102 0.57 13.17 13.24
C SER A 102 0.68 14.69 13.26
N PHE A 103 -0.36 15.40 12.85
CA PHE A 103 -0.37 16.85 12.90
C PHE A 103 -0.13 17.39 14.32
N PHE A 104 -0.90 16.97 15.30
CA PHE A 104 -0.77 17.44 16.67
C PHE A 104 0.55 16.99 17.32
N ILE A 105 0.94 15.73 17.18
CA ILE A 105 2.19 15.22 17.75
C ILE A 105 3.39 16.00 17.21
N LEU A 106 3.48 16.19 15.89
CA LEU A 106 4.62 16.90 15.27
C LEU A 106 4.69 18.39 15.65
N HIS A 107 3.56 19.03 15.98
CA HIS A 107 3.55 20.41 16.52
C HIS A 107 3.88 20.48 18.01
N LEU A 108 3.59 19.44 18.78
CA LEU A 108 3.90 19.37 20.22
C LEU A 108 5.34 18.97 20.49
N LEU A 109 5.96 18.22 19.59
CA LEU A 109 7.36 17.82 19.73
C LEU A 109 8.30 19.03 19.53
N PRO A 110 9.38 19.17 20.33
CA PRO A 110 10.37 20.23 20.16
C PRO A 110 11.29 19.95 18.94
N GLN A 111 10.73 20.01 17.73
CA GLN A 111 11.43 19.73 16.47
C GLN A 111 11.02 20.73 15.38
N ASN A 112 11.84 20.92 14.36
CA ASN A 112 11.59 21.82 13.24
C ASN A 112 11.72 21.13 11.87
N ILE A 113 11.82 19.80 11.85
CA ILE A 113 12.11 19.03 10.61
C ILE A 113 10.83 18.82 9.81
N PHE A 114 9.76 18.35 10.50
CA PHE A 114 8.49 17.98 9.89
C PHE A 114 7.35 18.78 10.52
N ILE A 115 6.95 19.87 9.87
CA ILE A 115 5.83 20.71 10.34
C ILE A 115 4.75 20.71 9.28
N PRO A 116 3.76 19.78 9.37
CA PRO A 116 2.64 19.74 8.44
C PRO A 116 1.76 20.98 8.63
N GLN A 117 1.22 21.51 7.54
CA GLN A 117 0.29 22.62 7.57
C GLN A 117 -1.16 22.13 7.46
N VAL A 118 -2.13 22.95 7.92
CA VAL A 118 -3.56 22.58 7.84
C VAL A 118 -3.99 22.25 6.41
N ARG A 119 -3.43 22.94 5.40
CA ARG A 119 -3.71 22.65 3.99
C ARG A 119 -3.26 21.25 3.55
N ASP A 120 -2.28 20.64 4.23
CA ASP A 120 -1.73 19.34 3.88
C ASP A 120 -2.72 18.19 4.23
N PHE A 121 -3.78 18.49 4.97
CA PHE A 121 -4.90 17.56 5.13
C PHE A 121 -5.67 17.32 3.82
N ILE A 122 -5.70 18.30 2.89
CA ILE A 122 -6.45 18.15 1.64
C ILE A 122 -5.91 16.97 0.81
N PRO A 123 -4.63 16.93 0.37
CA PRO A 123 -4.12 15.79 -0.36
C PRO A 123 -4.18 14.49 0.45
N SER A 124 -3.93 14.55 1.77
CA SER A 124 -3.94 13.36 2.63
C SER A 124 -5.32 12.72 2.70
N LEU A 125 -6.38 13.48 2.99
CA LEU A 125 -7.74 12.98 3.17
C LEU A 125 -8.46 12.68 1.85
N THR A 126 -8.05 13.32 0.76
CA THR A 126 -8.57 13.04 -0.59
C THR A 126 -7.80 11.91 -1.31
N PHE A 127 -6.75 11.38 -0.69
CA PHE A 127 -5.86 10.37 -1.28
C PHE A 127 -5.31 10.78 -2.65
N SER A 128 -5.03 12.07 -2.81
CA SER A 128 -4.56 12.64 -4.07
C SER A 128 -3.17 13.23 -3.92
N ASP A 129 -2.43 13.25 -5.02
CA ASP A 129 -1.06 13.73 -5.01
C ASP A 129 -1.00 15.24 -4.70
N PRO A 130 -0.15 15.68 -3.75
CA PRO A 130 0.00 17.09 -3.40
C PRO A 130 0.32 18.02 -4.57
N ILE A 131 0.98 17.51 -5.61
CA ILE A 131 1.33 18.30 -6.81
C ILE A 131 0.09 18.81 -7.55
N ILE A 132 -1.04 18.09 -7.50
CA ILE A 132 -2.30 18.50 -8.11
C ILE A 132 -2.80 19.77 -7.41
N TRP A 133 -2.84 19.74 -6.08
CA TRP A 133 -3.31 20.87 -5.27
C TRP A 133 -2.37 22.05 -5.36
N SER A 134 -1.06 21.81 -5.39
CA SER A 134 -0.06 22.86 -5.57
C SER A 134 -0.25 23.60 -6.90
N LYS A 135 -0.60 22.90 -7.97
CA LYS A 135 -0.87 23.52 -9.27
C LYS A 135 -2.22 24.25 -9.32
N ILE A 136 -3.25 23.74 -8.60
CA ILE A 136 -4.59 24.35 -8.58
C ILE A 136 -4.57 25.67 -7.80
N PHE A 137 -3.89 25.71 -6.67
CA PHE A 137 -3.92 26.86 -5.74
C PHE A 137 -2.69 27.75 -5.82
N ASP A 138 -1.70 27.41 -6.64
CA ASP A 138 -0.43 28.12 -6.79
C ASP A 138 0.34 28.31 -5.47
N VAL A 139 0.20 27.34 -4.57
CA VAL A 139 0.92 27.29 -3.29
C VAL A 139 1.41 25.87 -3.02
N PRO A 140 2.57 25.67 -2.36
CA PRO A 140 3.08 24.34 -2.11
C PRO A 140 2.21 23.58 -1.11
N PHE A 141 1.70 22.43 -1.54
CA PHE A 141 1.04 21.43 -0.70
C PHE A 141 2.00 20.26 -0.46
N LYS A 142 1.89 19.63 0.70
CA LYS A 142 2.56 18.38 1.04
C LYS A 142 1.51 17.39 1.56
N ALA A 143 1.88 16.15 1.80
CA ALA A 143 1.10 15.26 2.63
C ALA A 143 1.43 15.52 4.11
N VAL A 144 0.53 15.17 5.02
CA VAL A 144 0.77 15.27 6.48
C VAL A 144 1.96 14.42 6.90
N ASP A 145 2.16 13.27 6.25
CA ASP A 145 3.36 12.43 6.37
C ASP A 145 3.86 12.00 4.99
N GLY A 146 5.18 11.96 4.84
CA GLY A 146 5.82 11.61 3.57
C GLY A 146 5.50 10.20 3.09
N ALA A 147 5.20 9.26 3.99
CA ALA A 147 4.86 7.89 3.62
C ALA A 147 3.55 7.76 2.83
N TYR A 148 2.68 8.76 2.87
CA TYR A 148 1.35 8.68 2.23
C TYR A 148 1.37 8.57 0.71
N TRP A 149 2.51 8.86 0.06
CA TRP A 149 2.67 8.76 -1.39
C TRP A 149 2.23 7.41 -1.97
N SER A 150 2.50 6.30 -1.25
CA SER A 150 2.16 4.96 -1.74
C SER A 150 0.65 4.71 -1.77
N LEU A 151 -0.10 5.37 -0.89
CA LEU A 151 -1.57 5.32 -0.88
C LEU A 151 -2.17 6.09 -2.07
N PHE A 152 -1.54 7.20 -2.49
CA PHE A 152 -1.95 7.91 -3.71
C PHE A 152 -1.74 7.03 -4.94
N VAL A 153 -0.64 6.28 -4.98
CA VAL A 153 -0.36 5.26 -6.00
C VAL A 153 -1.42 4.17 -5.97
N GLU A 154 -1.75 3.66 -4.77
CA GLU A 154 -2.73 2.58 -4.59
C GLU A 154 -4.13 3.02 -5.02
N VAL A 155 -4.57 4.24 -4.73
CA VAL A 155 -5.88 4.76 -5.14
C VAL A 155 -5.96 4.97 -6.65
N LYS A 156 -4.90 5.41 -7.32
CA LYS A 156 -4.82 5.45 -8.78
C LYS A 156 -4.96 4.05 -9.39
N PHE A 157 -4.29 3.06 -8.79
CA PHE A 157 -4.46 1.66 -9.20
C PHE A 157 -5.90 1.18 -9.01
N TYR A 158 -6.57 1.51 -7.89
CA TYR A 158 -7.99 1.16 -7.68
C TYR A 158 -8.89 1.71 -8.78
N PHE A 159 -8.65 2.95 -9.19
CA PHE A 159 -9.40 3.56 -10.27
C PHE A 159 -9.26 2.76 -11.57
N TRP A 160 -8.03 2.55 -12.04
CA TRP A 160 -7.79 1.89 -13.32
C TRP A 160 -8.27 0.45 -13.36
N ILE A 161 -7.99 -0.32 -12.32
CA ILE A 161 -8.36 -1.73 -12.29
C ILE A 161 -9.89 -1.92 -12.16
N SER A 162 -10.58 -1.01 -11.46
CA SER A 162 -12.03 -1.04 -11.38
C SER A 162 -12.69 -0.64 -12.71
N VAL A 163 -12.15 0.36 -13.40
CA VAL A 163 -12.61 0.74 -14.74
C VAL A 163 -12.51 -0.46 -15.69
N ILE A 164 -11.35 -1.13 -15.74
CA ILE A 164 -11.20 -2.33 -16.60
C ILE A 164 -12.24 -3.38 -16.19
N TYR A 165 -12.36 -3.72 -14.90
CA TYR A 165 -13.26 -4.78 -14.46
C TYR A 165 -14.72 -4.52 -14.79
N PHE A 166 -15.23 -3.32 -14.56
CA PHE A 166 -16.64 -2.99 -14.80
C PHE A 166 -16.98 -2.72 -16.26
N LEU A 167 -15.98 -2.41 -17.10
CA LEU A 167 -16.18 -2.31 -18.55
C LEU A 167 -16.21 -3.67 -19.23
N VAL A 168 -15.30 -4.58 -18.90
CA VAL A 168 -15.15 -5.83 -19.67
C VAL A 168 -15.79 -7.05 -18.96
N GLY A 169 -16.15 -6.92 -17.69
CA GLY A 169 -16.71 -7.99 -16.88
C GLY A 169 -15.68 -9.05 -16.45
N SER A 170 -16.12 -9.95 -15.56
CA SER A 170 -15.25 -10.95 -14.92
C SER A 170 -14.60 -11.92 -15.90
N ARG A 171 -15.28 -12.26 -17.01
CA ARG A 171 -14.79 -13.24 -18.01
C ARG A 171 -13.54 -12.76 -18.76
N LEU A 172 -13.51 -11.49 -19.12
CA LEU A 172 -12.43 -10.90 -19.91
C LEU A 172 -11.38 -10.19 -19.05
N PHE A 173 -11.64 -10.01 -17.75
CA PHE A 173 -10.84 -9.21 -16.85
C PHE A 173 -9.34 -9.50 -16.93
N PHE A 174 -8.91 -10.73 -16.68
CA PHE A 174 -7.48 -11.08 -16.66
C PHE A 174 -6.81 -10.89 -18.04
N ARG A 175 -7.52 -11.18 -19.14
CA ARG A 175 -7.01 -10.94 -20.49
C ARG A 175 -6.84 -9.44 -20.77
N SER A 176 -7.84 -8.64 -20.39
CA SER A 176 -7.80 -7.20 -20.58
C SER A 176 -6.73 -6.54 -19.73
N VAL A 177 -6.51 -7.02 -18.49
CA VAL A 177 -5.41 -6.54 -17.66
C VAL A 177 -4.06 -6.88 -18.30
N ALA A 178 -3.84 -8.11 -18.74
CA ALA A 178 -2.60 -8.50 -19.43
C ALA A 178 -2.35 -7.65 -20.68
N SER A 179 -3.35 -7.53 -21.57
CA SER A 179 -3.20 -6.73 -22.80
C SER A 179 -2.96 -5.25 -22.53
N ALA A 180 -3.70 -4.65 -21.57
CA ALA A 180 -3.53 -3.24 -21.20
C ALA A 180 -2.18 -2.98 -20.55
N PHE A 181 -1.76 -3.85 -19.64
CA PHE A 181 -0.48 -3.74 -18.94
C PHE A 181 0.69 -3.95 -19.90
N GLY A 182 0.70 -5.03 -20.68
CA GLY A 182 1.75 -5.29 -21.67
C GLY A 182 1.87 -4.17 -22.69
N GLY A 183 0.72 -3.72 -23.26
CA GLY A 183 0.69 -2.58 -24.17
C GLY A 183 1.22 -1.29 -23.56
N LEU A 184 0.86 -1.00 -22.30
CA LEU A 184 1.32 0.20 -21.60
C LEU A 184 2.84 0.15 -21.32
N VAL A 185 3.36 -1.02 -20.92
CA VAL A 185 4.82 -1.20 -20.69
C VAL A 185 5.59 -1.04 -22.00
N ILE A 186 5.13 -1.67 -23.07
CA ILE A 186 5.75 -1.51 -24.41
C ILE A 186 5.74 -0.04 -24.83
N PHE A 187 4.58 0.61 -24.72
CA PHE A 187 4.44 2.03 -25.07
C PHE A 187 5.42 2.90 -24.24
N TYR A 188 5.50 2.68 -22.92
CA TYR A 188 6.38 3.44 -22.05
C TYR A 188 7.85 3.26 -22.40
N VAL A 189 8.28 2.03 -22.69
CA VAL A 189 9.67 1.73 -23.09
C VAL A 189 10.01 2.37 -24.44
N LEU A 190 9.11 2.30 -25.43
CA LEU A 190 9.31 2.94 -26.72
C LEU A 190 9.33 4.48 -26.59
N ALA A 191 8.40 5.04 -25.82
CA ALA A 191 8.36 6.48 -25.55
C ALA A 191 9.64 6.97 -24.86
N ARG A 192 10.20 6.16 -23.91
CA ARG A 192 11.47 6.43 -23.26
C ARG A 192 12.65 6.36 -24.25
N ALA A 193 12.66 5.36 -25.13
CA ALA A 193 13.72 5.22 -26.16
C ALA A 193 13.69 6.34 -27.20
N LEU A 194 12.53 6.98 -27.40
CA LEU A 194 12.33 8.11 -28.30
C LEU A 194 12.37 9.48 -27.62
N ASP A 195 12.86 9.55 -26.36
CA ASP A 195 12.95 10.77 -25.55
C ASP A 195 11.66 11.60 -25.47
N PHE A 196 10.52 10.92 -25.29
CA PHE A 196 9.21 11.56 -25.23
C PHE A 196 9.10 12.48 -24.01
N HIS A 197 8.91 13.78 -24.26
CA HIS A 197 8.96 14.83 -23.22
C HIS A 197 7.95 14.70 -22.08
N HIS A 198 6.86 13.96 -22.27
CA HIS A 198 5.79 13.82 -21.27
C HIS A 198 5.76 12.46 -20.55
N LEU A 199 6.87 11.73 -20.53
CA LEU A 199 6.97 10.44 -19.80
C LEU A 199 6.56 10.54 -18.34
N TRP A 200 6.88 11.64 -17.67
CA TRP A 200 6.49 11.89 -16.30
C TRP A 200 4.96 11.87 -16.09
N ALA A 201 4.19 12.37 -17.07
CA ALA A 201 2.74 12.36 -16.99
C ALA A 201 2.17 10.95 -17.11
N ILE A 202 2.77 10.11 -17.96
CA ILE A 202 2.40 8.69 -18.11
C ILE A 202 2.68 7.95 -16.81
N ASP A 203 3.87 8.13 -16.24
CA ASP A 203 4.22 7.51 -14.96
C ASP A 203 3.31 8.01 -13.83
N PHE A 204 3.03 9.32 -13.78
CA PHE A 204 2.15 9.93 -12.79
C PHE A 204 0.71 9.38 -12.84
N ILE A 205 0.15 9.21 -14.05
CA ILE A 205 -1.23 8.76 -14.25
C ILE A 205 -1.36 7.25 -14.03
N PHE A 206 -0.44 6.46 -14.59
CA PHE A 206 -0.53 4.99 -14.62
C PHE A 206 0.35 4.29 -13.59
N VAL A 207 1.12 5.06 -12.81
CA VAL A 207 2.00 4.54 -11.74
C VAL A 207 2.93 3.42 -12.20
N ILE A 208 3.55 3.63 -13.37
CA ILE A 208 4.33 2.63 -14.11
C ILE A 208 5.34 1.87 -13.24
N GLY A 209 6.04 2.58 -12.36
CA GLY A 209 7.03 1.95 -11.46
C GLY A 209 6.45 0.98 -10.44
N ALA A 210 5.17 1.17 -10.05
CA ALA A 210 4.48 0.33 -9.07
C ALA A 210 3.57 -0.73 -9.73
N LEU A 211 3.09 -0.46 -10.94
CA LEU A 211 2.09 -1.28 -11.62
C LEU A 211 2.46 -2.76 -11.75
N PRO A 212 3.72 -3.17 -12.08
CA PRO A 212 4.09 -4.57 -12.17
C PRO A 212 3.85 -5.37 -10.89
N TRP A 213 4.05 -4.74 -9.73
CA TRP A 213 3.84 -5.36 -8.43
C TRP A 213 2.35 -5.63 -8.14
N PHE A 214 1.48 -4.69 -8.49
CA PHE A 214 0.03 -4.91 -8.43
C PHE A 214 -0.42 -6.01 -9.39
N VAL A 215 0.12 -6.03 -10.62
CA VAL A 215 -0.23 -7.04 -11.63
C VAL A 215 0.24 -8.44 -11.18
N ALA A 216 1.40 -8.56 -10.53
CA ALA A 216 1.80 -9.81 -9.89
C ALA A 216 0.74 -10.28 -8.88
N GLY A 217 0.22 -9.39 -8.03
CA GLY A 217 -0.87 -9.69 -7.11
C GLY A 217 -2.15 -10.15 -7.80
N ILE A 218 -2.53 -9.52 -8.92
CA ILE A 218 -3.67 -9.96 -9.75
C ILE A 218 -3.43 -11.37 -10.31
N GLY A 219 -2.21 -11.66 -10.79
CA GLY A 219 -1.81 -12.98 -11.26
C GLY A 219 -1.95 -14.06 -10.17
N PHE A 220 -1.52 -13.76 -8.94
CA PHE A 220 -1.72 -14.66 -7.80
C PHE A 220 -3.20 -14.85 -7.46
N TYR A 221 -4.02 -13.81 -7.55
CA TYR A 221 -5.46 -13.98 -7.36
C TYR A 221 -6.08 -14.86 -8.46
N ALA A 222 -5.64 -14.72 -9.71
CA ALA A 222 -6.08 -15.58 -10.80
C ALA A 222 -5.74 -17.06 -10.55
N LEU A 223 -4.53 -17.38 -10.03
CA LEU A 223 -4.15 -18.73 -9.60
C LEU A 223 -4.97 -19.21 -8.40
N TYR A 224 -5.31 -18.32 -7.47
CA TYR A 224 -6.13 -18.64 -6.32
C TYR A 224 -7.56 -19.00 -6.74
N ALA A 225 -8.13 -18.27 -7.71
CA ALA A 225 -9.47 -18.49 -8.23
C ALA A 225 -9.56 -19.73 -9.13
N ASP A 226 -8.51 -19.98 -9.93
CA ASP A 226 -8.40 -21.14 -10.80
C ASP A 226 -6.91 -21.54 -10.93
N ALA A 227 -6.55 -22.66 -10.27
CA ALA A 227 -5.20 -23.19 -10.25
C ALA A 227 -4.67 -23.61 -11.64
N SER A 228 -5.55 -23.79 -12.62
CA SER A 228 -5.21 -24.15 -14.01
C SER A 228 -5.11 -22.92 -14.93
N SER A 229 -5.33 -21.71 -14.43
CA SER A 229 -5.40 -20.48 -15.21
C SER A 229 -4.08 -20.18 -15.95
N ARG A 230 -4.09 -20.27 -17.28
CA ARG A 230 -2.96 -19.83 -18.12
C ARG A 230 -2.73 -18.32 -18.03
N MET A 231 -3.82 -17.53 -17.92
CA MET A 231 -3.71 -16.08 -17.80
C MET A 231 -3.02 -15.63 -16.53
N ALA A 232 -3.13 -16.41 -15.45
CA ALA A 232 -2.39 -16.14 -14.22
C ALA A 232 -0.87 -16.14 -14.47
N TRP A 233 -0.38 -17.16 -15.18
CA TRP A 233 1.05 -17.27 -15.52
C TRP A 233 1.50 -16.17 -16.49
N VAL A 234 0.65 -15.78 -17.45
CA VAL A 234 0.92 -14.62 -18.32
C VAL A 234 1.15 -13.36 -17.49
N LEU A 235 0.22 -13.02 -16.58
CA LEU A 235 0.34 -11.84 -15.70
C LEU A 235 1.59 -11.89 -14.82
N LEU A 236 1.93 -13.06 -14.27
CA LEU A 236 3.11 -13.23 -13.43
C LEU A 236 4.40 -13.04 -14.25
N VAL A 237 4.48 -13.62 -15.44
CA VAL A 237 5.64 -13.47 -16.34
C VAL A 237 5.77 -12.01 -16.81
N GLU A 238 4.67 -11.40 -17.25
CA GLU A 238 4.65 -9.98 -17.64
C GLU A 238 5.15 -9.07 -16.50
N SER A 239 4.76 -9.36 -15.25
CA SER A 239 5.22 -8.60 -14.08
C SER A 239 6.74 -8.72 -13.89
N VAL A 240 7.30 -9.93 -13.99
CA VAL A 240 8.75 -10.15 -13.88
C VAL A 240 9.50 -9.43 -15.00
N VAL A 241 9.02 -9.58 -16.24
CA VAL A 241 9.62 -8.94 -17.42
C VAL A 241 9.56 -7.42 -17.30
N ALA A 242 8.40 -6.87 -16.89
CA ALA A 242 8.22 -5.43 -16.72
C ALA A 242 9.15 -4.87 -15.62
N ILE A 243 9.30 -5.54 -14.48
CA ILE A 243 10.25 -5.12 -13.43
C ILE A 243 11.67 -5.10 -13.99
N ALA A 244 12.07 -6.14 -14.74
CA ALA A 244 13.39 -6.20 -15.34
C ALA A 244 13.61 -5.05 -16.34
N VAL A 245 12.67 -4.85 -17.25
CA VAL A 245 12.79 -3.86 -18.35
C VAL A 245 12.72 -2.42 -17.82
N LEU A 246 11.81 -2.14 -16.89
CA LEU A 246 11.65 -0.79 -16.33
C LEU A 246 12.84 -0.37 -15.46
N ARG A 247 13.55 -1.32 -14.87
CA ARG A 247 14.78 -1.06 -14.07
C ARG A 247 16.06 -1.06 -14.91
N LEU A 248 16.03 -1.54 -16.15
CA LEU A 248 17.14 -1.38 -17.08
C LEU A 248 17.40 0.12 -17.33
N GLY A 249 18.47 0.63 -16.73
CA GLY A 249 18.89 2.04 -16.84
C GLY A 249 18.71 2.90 -15.59
N THR A 250 18.12 2.41 -14.51
CA THR A 250 18.05 3.17 -13.25
C THR A 250 18.96 2.62 -12.15
N HIS A 251 19.15 1.30 -12.08
CA HIS A 251 20.02 0.64 -11.11
C HIS A 251 20.51 -0.70 -11.67
N ILE A 252 21.37 -0.66 -12.69
CA ILE A 252 22.07 -1.84 -13.17
C ILE A 252 23.01 -2.30 -12.05
N GLY A 253 22.63 -3.37 -11.33
CA GLY A 253 23.51 -3.98 -10.33
C GLY A 253 22.89 -4.36 -8.99
N THR A 254 21.66 -3.91 -8.66
CA THR A 254 21.03 -4.33 -7.41
C THR A 254 20.11 -5.54 -7.61
N ILE A 255 20.42 -6.65 -6.95
CA ILE A 255 19.60 -7.87 -6.96
C ILE A 255 18.36 -7.76 -6.04
N ALA A 256 18.34 -6.79 -5.13
CA ALA A 256 17.36 -6.70 -4.08
C ALA A 256 15.88 -6.68 -4.54
N PRO A 257 15.48 -5.92 -5.61
CA PRO A 257 14.11 -5.97 -6.10
C PRO A 257 13.68 -7.35 -6.59
N TYR A 258 14.61 -8.07 -7.21
CA TYR A 258 14.35 -9.44 -7.69
C TYR A 258 14.21 -10.41 -6.51
N LEU A 259 14.97 -10.22 -5.42
CA LEU A 259 14.82 -10.99 -4.19
C LEU A 259 13.48 -10.69 -3.50
N ALA A 260 13.04 -9.44 -3.43
CA ALA A 260 11.73 -9.08 -2.89
C ALA A 260 10.59 -9.69 -3.72
N LEU A 261 10.72 -9.66 -5.05
CA LEU A 261 9.77 -10.32 -5.95
C LEU A 261 9.78 -11.84 -5.74
N ALA A 262 10.95 -12.47 -5.75
CA ALA A 262 11.11 -13.91 -5.53
C ALA A 262 10.54 -14.34 -4.17
N PHE A 263 10.77 -13.57 -3.11
CA PHE A 263 10.19 -13.80 -1.80
C PHE A 263 8.66 -13.72 -1.84
N SER A 264 8.11 -12.69 -2.46
CA SER A 264 6.66 -12.54 -2.62
C SER A 264 6.07 -13.73 -3.39
N PHE A 265 6.69 -14.12 -4.51
CA PHE A 265 6.28 -15.27 -5.31
C PHE A 265 6.33 -16.57 -4.49
N PHE A 266 7.42 -16.78 -3.76
CA PHE A 266 7.55 -17.94 -2.87
C PHE A 266 6.41 -17.99 -1.86
N VAL A 267 6.14 -16.90 -1.14
CA VAL A 267 5.09 -16.86 -0.11
C VAL A 267 3.72 -17.14 -0.72
N PHE A 268 3.35 -16.48 -1.82
CA PHE A 268 2.04 -16.68 -2.45
C PHE A 268 1.89 -18.09 -3.04
N LEU A 269 2.91 -18.62 -3.72
CA LEU A 269 2.86 -19.99 -4.25
C LEU A 269 2.84 -21.04 -3.14
N ALA A 270 3.64 -20.85 -2.09
CA ALA A 270 3.64 -21.73 -0.93
C ALA A 270 2.29 -21.71 -0.20
N MET A 271 1.69 -20.54 -0.02
CA MET A 271 0.34 -20.39 0.56
C MET A 271 -0.71 -21.21 -0.21
N MET A 272 -0.54 -21.36 -1.53
CA MET A 272 -1.48 -22.11 -2.39
C MET A 272 -1.18 -23.60 -2.46
N LYS A 273 0.11 -23.97 -2.57
CA LYS A 273 0.55 -25.33 -2.88
C LYS A 273 1.06 -26.09 -1.66
N ARG A 274 1.68 -25.43 -0.71
CA ARG A 274 2.34 -25.97 0.48
C ARG A 274 2.15 -25.03 1.69
N PRO A 275 0.93 -24.82 2.18
CA PRO A 275 0.63 -23.82 3.21
C PRO A 275 1.44 -24.04 4.50
N ALA A 276 1.86 -25.25 4.80
CA ALA A 276 2.71 -25.55 5.95
C ALA A 276 4.07 -24.80 5.92
N TRP A 277 4.62 -24.50 4.75
CA TRP A 277 5.91 -23.82 4.62
C TRP A 277 5.87 -22.36 5.07
N VAL A 278 4.69 -21.75 5.00
CA VAL A 278 4.46 -20.34 5.35
C VAL A 278 3.51 -20.17 6.53
N ALA A 279 3.16 -21.27 7.21
CA ALA A 279 2.25 -21.24 8.36
C ALA A 279 2.75 -20.35 9.51
N TRP A 280 4.07 -20.21 9.67
CA TRP A 280 4.71 -19.36 10.66
C TRP A 280 4.35 -17.87 10.48
N LEU A 281 4.08 -17.42 9.25
CA LEU A 281 3.56 -16.06 9.00
C LEU A 281 2.20 -15.83 9.66
N GLY A 282 1.39 -16.88 9.85
CA GLY A 282 0.13 -16.83 10.58
C GLY A 282 0.27 -16.83 12.10
N TYR A 283 1.51 -16.75 12.65
CA TYR A 283 1.72 -16.65 14.09
C TYR A 283 1.00 -15.44 14.68
N PRO A 284 0.20 -15.61 15.76
CA PRO A 284 -0.73 -14.57 16.21
C PRO A 284 -0.12 -13.20 16.46
N PRO A 285 1.03 -13.04 17.15
CA PRO A 285 1.67 -11.73 17.31
C PRO A 285 2.06 -11.08 15.99
N LEU A 286 2.61 -11.84 15.04
CA LEU A 286 3.01 -11.33 13.74
C LEU A 286 1.77 -10.91 12.91
N ALA A 287 0.74 -11.74 12.89
CA ALA A 287 -0.51 -11.43 12.23
C ALA A 287 -1.20 -10.19 12.85
N ALA A 288 -1.12 -10.00 14.18
CA ALA A 288 -1.65 -8.82 14.85
C ALA A 288 -0.97 -7.52 14.37
N ILE A 289 0.37 -7.52 14.25
CA ILE A 289 1.11 -6.39 13.65
C ILE A 289 0.63 -6.13 12.22
N GLY A 290 0.45 -7.19 11.42
CA GLY A 290 -0.02 -7.08 10.04
C GLY A 290 -1.42 -6.52 9.90
N VAL A 291 -2.33 -6.87 10.80
CA VAL A 291 -3.68 -6.29 10.83
C VAL A 291 -3.63 -4.79 11.12
N ALA A 292 -2.78 -4.33 12.04
CA ALA A 292 -2.57 -2.93 12.38
C ALA A 292 -1.55 -2.22 11.46
N SER A 293 -1.05 -2.90 10.41
CA SER A 293 0.01 -2.36 9.54
C SER A 293 -0.37 -1.07 8.84
N TYR A 294 -1.66 -0.81 8.61
CA TYR A 294 -2.11 0.40 7.95
C TYR A 294 -1.93 1.64 8.84
N SER A 295 -2.43 1.64 10.06
CA SER A 295 -2.19 2.72 11.02
C SER A 295 -0.71 2.86 11.36
N LEU A 296 0.01 1.74 11.50
CA LEU A 296 1.46 1.75 11.72
C LEU A 296 2.23 2.42 10.57
N TYR A 297 1.82 2.14 9.32
CA TYR A 297 2.39 2.78 8.13
C TYR A 297 2.12 4.29 8.09
N LEU A 298 0.97 4.74 8.56
CA LEU A 298 0.61 6.16 8.55
C LEU A 298 1.32 6.99 9.64
N LEU A 299 1.80 6.35 10.71
CA LEU A 299 2.37 7.06 11.88
C LEU A 299 3.90 6.94 11.96
N HIS A 300 4.51 5.95 11.29
CA HIS A 300 5.89 5.57 11.61
C HIS A 300 6.93 6.59 11.15
N GLN A 301 6.75 7.24 9.98
CA GLN A 301 7.86 7.96 9.35
C GLN A 301 8.17 9.26 10.07
N TYR A 302 7.32 10.28 9.97
CA TYR A 302 7.66 11.60 10.52
C TYR A 302 7.67 11.64 12.04
N ILE A 303 6.71 11.00 12.71
CA ILE A 303 6.71 10.89 14.18
C ILE A 303 7.95 10.15 14.65
N GLY A 304 8.22 8.99 14.03
CA GLY A 304 9.34 8.15 14.43
C GLY A 304 10.69 8.85 14.26
N VAL A 305 10.93 9.45 13.08
CA VAL A 305 12.18 10.15 12.78
C VAL A 305 12.34 11.39 13.67
N ALA A 306 11.27 12.16 13.91
CA ALA A 306 11.32 13.32 14.82
C ALA A 306 11.71 12.92 16.25
N ILE A 307 11.16 11.83 16.79
CA ILE A 307 11.52 11.32 18.10
C ILE A 307 13.00 10.87 18.14
N LEU A 308 13.44 10.16 17.10
CA LEU A 308 14.84 9.74 17.00
C LEU A 308 15.81 10.93 16.97
N ASP A 309 15.47 11.98 16.23
CA ASP A 309 16.30 13.20 16.17
C ASP A 309 16.33 13.97 17.50
N ILE A 310 15.19 14.12 18.18
CA ILE A 310 15.11 14.76 19.49
C ILE A 310 16.01 14.03 20.51
N VAL A 311 15.93 12.70 20.54
CA VAL A 311 16.74 11.89 21.47
C VAL A 311 18.22 12.00 21.12
N ARG A 312 18.57 11.97 19.83
CA ARG A 312 19.94 12.21 19.37
C ARG A 312 20.50 13.57 19.87
N ASN A 313 19.70 14.61 19.72
CA ASN A 313 20.11 15.96 20.10
C ASN A 313 20.23 16.12 21.64
N ALA A 314 19.42 15.40 22.42
CA ALA A 314 19.44 15.45 23.87
C ALA A 314 20.59 14.65 24.52
N PHE A 315 20.93 13.50 23.96
CA PHE A 315 21.87 12.55 24.58
C PHE A 315 23.20 12.39 23.82
N GLY A 316 23.32 13.02 22.65
CA GLY A 316 24.48 12.89 21.78
C GLY A 316 24.55 11.55 21.01
N PRO A 317 25.33 11.50 19.92
CA PRO A 317 25.38 10.34 19.01
C PRO A 317 26.17 9.15 19.59
N GLU A 318 26.81 9.28 20.75
CA GLU A 318 27.81 8.33 21.25
C GLU A 318 27.34 7.39 22.35
N SER A 319 26.03 7.34 22.66
CA SER A 319 25.51 6.39 23.64
C SER A 319 25.18 5.04 23.01
N PRO A 320 26.05 4.01 23.08
CA PRO A 320 25.82 2.72 22.44
C PRO A 320 24.54 2.02 22.91
N LEU A 321 24.24 2.14 24.19
CA LEU A 321 23.05 1.52 24.80
C LEU A 321 21.76 2.18 24.30
N LEU A 322 21.73 3.51 24.24
CA LEU A 322 20.61 4.26 23.71
C LEU A 322 20.39 3.92 22.24
N SER A 323 21.48 3.81 21.49
CA SER A 323 21.48 3.46 20.08
C SER A 323 20.82 2.11 19.81
N VAL A 324 21.11 1.09 20.57
CA VAL A 324 20.57 -0.27 20.36
C VAL A 324 19.11 -0.39 20.81
N LEU A 325 18.70 0.33 21.86
CA LEU A 325 17.36 0.16 22.46
C LEU A 325 16.30 1.12 21.92
N LEU A 326 16.69 2.30 21.45
CA LEU A 326 15.73 3.35 21.09
C LEU A 326 14.81 2.96 19.92
N ALA A 327 15.36 2.52 18.80
CA ALA A 327 14.52 2.19 17.63
C ALA A 327 13.61 0.99 17.89
N PRO A 328 14.06 -0.14 18.48
CA PRO A 328 13.14 -1.23 18.85
C PRO A 328 12.05 -0.80 19.84
N THR A 329 12.39 0.04 20.82
CA THR A 329 11.40 0.55 21.78
C THR A 329 10.37 1.42 21.08
N LEU A 330 10.80 2.34 20.23
CA LEU A 330 9.92 3.19 19.44
C LEU A 330 9.01 2.37 18.50
N VAL A 331 9.57 1.37 17.82
CA VAL A 331 8.81 0.42 17.01
C VAL A 331 7.75 -0.30 17.86
N GLY A 332 8.12 -0.78 19.04
CA GLY A 332 7.19 -1.43 19.98
C GLY A 332 6.06 -0.50 20.42
N VAL A 333 6.36 0.74 20.78
CA VAL A 333 5.36 1.75 21.18
C VAL A 333 4.41 2.06 20.00
N LEU A 334 4.94 2.27 18.81
CA LEU A 334 4.12 2.54 17.62
C LEU A 334 3.24 1.35 17.24
N ILE A 335 3.71 0.12 17.41
CA ILE A 335 2.89 -1.10 17.23
C ILE A 335 1.74 -1.10 18.23
N LEU A 336 1.98 -0.81 19.51
CA LEU A 336 0.93 -0.78 20.53
C LEU A 336 -0.12 0.30 20.25
N ILE A 337 0.30 1.51 19.87
CA ILE A 337 -0.58 2.60 19.45
C ILE A 337 -1.41 2.16 18.24
N SER A 338 -0.78 1.55 17.23
CA SER A 338 -1.45 1.11 16.01
C SER A 338 -2.45 -0.01 16.26
N LEU A 339 -2.16 -0.93 17.17
CA LEU A 339 -3.10 -1.96 17.63
C LEU A 339 -4.32 -1.32 18.33
N ALA A 340 -4.09 -0.32 19.18
CA ALA A 340 -5.17 0.42 19.82
C ALA A 340 -6.06 1.15 18.78
N ILE A 341 -5.44 1.84 17.81
CA ILE A 341 -6.17 2.49 16.71
C ILE A 341 -6.97 1.46 15.92
N TYR A 342 -6.40 0.31 15.60
CA TYR A 342 -7.10 -0.75 14.89
C TYR A 342 -8.34 -1.22 15.66
N HIS A 343 -8.19 -1.56 16.93
CA HIS A 343 -9.29 -2.13 17.74
C HIS A 343 -10.37 -1.12 18.09
N TYR A 344 -9.99 0.10 18.45
CA TYR A 344 -10.93 1.10 18.98
C TYR A 344 -11.46 2.07 17.93
N TRP A 345 -10.81 2.17 16.75
CA TRP A 345 -11.21 3.12 15.72
C TRP A 345 -11.38 2.48 14.34
N GLU A 346 -10.34 1.86 13.78
CA GLU A 346 -10.35 1.39 12.39
C GLU A 346 -11.43 0.33 12.14
N ALA A 347 -11.44 -0.75 12.92
CA ALA A 347 -12.38 -1.85 12.76
C ALA A 347 -13.83 -1.41 13.03
N PRO A 348 -14.15 -0.71 14.16
CA PRO A 348 -15.51 -0.21 14.43
C PRO A 348 -16.00 0.79 13.37
N ALA A 349 -15.18 1.76 12.98
CA ALA A 349 -15.56 2.76 11.98
C ALA A 349 -15.82 2.14 10.60
N LYS A 350 -14.98 1.19 10.18
CA LYS A 350 -15.19 0.44 8.95
C LYS A 350 -16.51 -0.33 8.98
N ASP A 351 -16.79 -1.05 10.06
CA ASP A 351 -17.99 -1.88 10.19
C ASP A 351 -19.25 -1.00 10.24
N PHE A 352 -19.20 0.13 10.94
CA PHE A 352 -20.26 1.14 10.93
C PHE A 352 -20.56 1.67 9.51
N LEU A 353 -19.54 2.12 8.78
CA LEU A 353 -19.71 2.62 7.42
C LEU A 353 -20.25 1.56 6.45
N LEU A 354 -19.83 0.31 6.59
CA LEU A 354 -20.35 -0.80 5.78
C LEU A 354 -21.79 -1.13 6.15
N GLY A 355 -22.18 -1.04 7.43
CA GLY A 355 -23.55 -1.22 7.95
C GLY A 355 -24.53 -0.18 7.40
N LEU A 356 -24.13 1.09 7.29
CA LEU A 356 -24.98 2.16 6.75
C LEU A 356 -25.54 1.87 5.34
N ARG A 357 -24.85 1.09 4.54
CA ARG A 357 -25.27 0.75 3.18
C ARG A 357 -26.21 -0.45 3.12
N LEU A 358 -26.16 -1.32 4.13
CA LEU A 358 -27.06 -2.48 4.22
C LEU A 358 -28.46 -2.08 4.70
N THR A 359 -28.58 -0.93 5.40
CA THR A 359 -29.83 -0.42 5.96
C THR A 359 -30.63 0.53 5.04
N ARG A 360 -30.14 0.81 3.81
CA ARG A 360 -30.97 1.54 2.84
C ARG A 360 -32.15 0.64 2.43
N PRO A 361 -33.39 0.98 2.83
CA PRO A 361 -34.56 0.19 2.45
C PRO A 361 -34.73 0.23 0.93
N ALA A 362 -35.31 -0.83 0.39
CA ALA A 362 -35.76 -0.97 -1.00
C ALA A 362 -36.92 -0.01 -1.36
N ILE A 363 -36.84 1.27 -1.00
CA ILE A 363 -37.89 2.28 -1.20
C ILE A 363 -37.97 2.79 -2.65
N LEU A 364 -37.15 2.28 -3.56
CA LEU A 364 -37.22 2.63 -4.98
C LEU A 364 -37.31 1.38 -5.90
N ARG A 365 -38.06 0.37 -5.50
CA ARG A 365 -38.72 -0.48 -6.48
C ARG A 365 -40.16 0.01 -6.59
N GLY A 366 -40.23 1.13 -7.34
CA GLY A 366 -41.49 1.78 -7.63
C GLY A 366 -42.47 0.87 -8.31
N SER A 367 -43.64 0.85 -7.78
CA SER A 367 -44.91 1.01 -8.47
C SER A 367 -44.77 1.06 -10.03
N GLY A 368 -45.00 -0.05 -10.67
CA GLY A 368 -45.00 -0.13 -12.13
C GLY A 368 -45.26 -1.53 -12.66
N ALA A 369 -46.16 -2.28 -12.02
CA ALA A 369 -46.83 -3.40 -12.65
C ALA A 369 -48.27 -3.34 -12.21
N SER A 370 -49.08 -2.57 -12.94
CA SER A 370 -50.52 -2.60 -12.89
C SER A 370 -51.00 -4.01 -13.27
N GLU A 371 -51.89 -4.49 -12.44
CA GLU A 371 -52.86 -5.52 -12.75
C GLU A 371 -53.32 -5.51 -14.20
N ARG A 372 -53.14 -6.60 -14.88
CA ARG A 372 -54.13 -7.08 -15.85
C ARG A 372 -54.59 -8.46 -15.42
N SER A 373 -55.70 -8.43 -14.73
CA SER A 373 -56.67 -9.52 -14.74
C SER A 373 -57.17 -9.61 -16.17
N ASP A 374 -57.16 -10.78 -16.76
CA ASP A 374 -58.19 -11.19 -17.70
C ASP A 374 -58.49 -12.68 -17.52
N ASN A 375 -59.75 -12.89 -17.19
CA ASN A 375 -60.44 -14.16 -17.14
C ASN A 375 -60.52 -14.84 -18.48
N ALA A 376 -60.35 -16.13 -18.49
CA ALA A 376 -61.20 -17.20 -19.09
C ALA A 376 -61.66 -17.06 -20.58
N PRO A 377 -62.16 -18.15 -21.23
CA PRO A 377 -62.58 -19.44 -20.68
C PRO A 377 -61.61 -20.60 -20.96
#